data_327ddb56a727b804afca09bab92ebff4
#
_entry.id   327ddb56a727b804afca09bab92ebff4
#
_cell.length_a   1.000
_cell.length_b   1.000
_cell.length_c   1.000
_cell.angle_alpha   90.00
_cell.angle_beta   90.00
_cell.angle_gamma   90.00
#
_symmetry.space_group_name_H-M   'P 1'
#
loop_
_entity.id
_entity.type
_entity.pdbx_description
1 polymer ?
#
loop_
_entity_poly.entity_id
_entity_poly.type
_entity_poly.pdbx_seq_one_letter_code
_entity_poly.pdbx_strand_id
1 'polypeptide(L)'
;MTTFPVNTMETAPEGSKPALQQLQSAFGMIPNLIGGMSTSPVLINSLVGLFGKVHGGSFTEAQVQIVLLTDAVTNASSWAVAFHTTLALKQGIDPADVQAIREGRLPKDSKFAALSALAKTMIEKRGRNT
;
A
#
# COMPACT_ATOMS: atom_id res chain seq x y z
N MET A 1 2.31 20.74 -18.26
CA MET A 1 2.36 19.48 -17.50
C MET A 1 1.05 18.71 -17.76
N THR A 2 1.12 17.53 -18.34
CA THR A 2 -0.09 16.72 -18.60
C THR A 2 -0.54 16.10 -17.29
N THR A 3 -1.70 16.50 -16.80
CA THR A 3 -2.31 15.88 -15.60
C THR A 3 -3.22 14.74 -16.05
N PHE A 4 -3.06 13.57 -15.43
CA PHE A 4 -4.00 12.48 -15.64
C PHE A 4 -5.32 12.77 -14.92
N PRO A 5 -6.48 12.46 -15.56
CA PRO A 5 -7.75 12.63 -14.89
C PRO A 5 -7.88 11.67 -13.71
N VAL A 6 -8.53 12.13 -12.65
CA VAL A 6 -8.96 11.26 -11.55
C VAL A 6 -10.35 10.74 -11.91
N ASN A 7 -10.41 9.52 -12.41
CA ASN A 7 -11.67 8.94 -12.86
C ASN A 7 -12.55 8.48 -11.68
N THR A 8 -13.85 8.56 -11.90
CA THR A 8 -14.90 7.94 -11.10
C THR A 8 -15.41 6.67 -11.79
N MET A 9 -16.40 6.01 -11.20
CA MET A 9 -17.07 4.87 -11.87
C MET A 9 -17.73 5.26 -13.20
N GLU A 10 -18.21 6.51 -13.32
CA GLU A 10 -18.88 7.00 -14.52
C GLU A 10 -17.87 7.37 -15.62
N THR A 11 -16.73 7.94 -15.25
CA THR A 11 -15.77 8.51 -16.21
C THR A 11 -14.66 7.56 -16.61
N ALA A 12 -14.46 6.46 -15.86
CA ALA A 12 -13.42 5.49 -16.16
C ALA A 12 -13.68 4.72 -17.45
N PRO A 13 -12.62 4.30 -18.17
CA PRO A 13 -12.75 3.34 -19.25
C PRO A 13 -13.48 2.07 -18.81
N GLU A 14 -14.32 1.50 -19.68
CA GLU A 14 -15.11 0.30 -19.35
C GLU A 14 -14.25 -0.86 -18.81
N GLY A 15 -13.07 -1.09 -19.40
CA GLY A 15 -12.15 -2.13 -18.94
C GLY A 15 -11.55 -1.93 -17.54
N SER A 16 -11.67 -0.72 -16.97
CA SER A 16 -11.21 -0.39 -15.62
C SER A 16 -12.30 -0.51 -14.56
N LYS A 17 -13.56 -0.48 -14.94
CA LYS A 17 -14.70 -0.42 -14.02
C LYS A 17 -14.79 -1.62 -13.07
N PRO A 18 -14.58 -2.88 -13.51
CA PRO A 18 -14.59 -4.02 -12.57
C PRO A 18 -13.55 -3.88 -11.46
N ALA A 19 -12.35 -3.42 -11.78
CA ALA A 19 -11.28 -3.19 -10.80
C ALA A 19 -11.63 -2.06 -9.82
N LEU A 20 -12.19 -0.95 -10.32
CA LEU A 20 -12.66 0.14 -9.47
C LEU A 20 -13.78 -0.29 -8.54
N GLN A 21 -14.73 -1.10 -9.02
CA GLN A 21 -15.82 -1.66 -8.22
C GLN A 21 -15.27 -2.51 -7.07
N GLN A 22 -14.28 -3.35 -7.33
CA GLN A 22 -13.65 -4.20 -6.33
C GLN A 22 -12.93 -3.36 -5.27
N LEU A 23 -12.20 -2.33 -5.67
CA LEU A 23 -11.48 -1.45 -4.75
C LEU A 23 -12.43 -0.57 -3.94
N GLN A 24 -13.51 -0.07 -4.55
CA GLN A 24 -14.55 0.67 -3.86
C GLN A 24 -15.24 -0.19 -2.80
N SER A 25 -15.50 -1.46 -3.09
CA SER A 25 -16.08 -2.39 -2.11
C SER A 25 -15.12 -2.67 -0.95
N ALA A 26 -13.81 -2.74 -1.21
CA ALA A 26 -12.80 -2.99 -0.19
C ALA A 26 -12.54 -1.77 0.72
N PHE A 27 -12.52 -0.56 0.16
CA PHE A 27 -12.15 0.66 0.88
C PHE A 27 -13.33 1.58 1.23
N GLY A 28 -14.53 1.32 0.70
CA GLY A 28 -15.70 2.20 0.83
C GLY A 28 -15.64 3.45 -0.07
N MET A 29 -14.55 3.66 -0.80
CA MET A 29 -14.32 4.78 -1.69
C MET A 29 -13.31 4.41 -2.77
N ILE A 30 -13.22 5.21 -3.82
CA ILE A 30 -12.14 5.12 -4.81
C ILE A 30 -11.09 6.19 -4.45
N PRO A 31 -9.89 5.80 -3.95
CA PRO A 31 -8.81 6.76 -3.71
C PRO A 31 -8.39 7.46 -5.01
N ASN A 32 -8.01 8.74 -4.92
CA ASN A 32 -7.62 9.53 -6.10
C ASN A 32 -6.48 8.88 -6.91
N LEU A 33 -5.52 8.24 -6.23
CA LEU A 33 -4.46 7.48 -6.88
C LEU A 33 -5.04 6.39 -7.81
N ILE A 34 -6.00 5.64 -7.31
CA ILE A 34 -6.69 4.57 -8.06
C ILE A 34 -7.48 5.16 -9.22
N GLY A 35 -8.19 6.27 -8.99
CA GLY A 35 -8.89 6.99 -10.05
C GLY A 35 -7.96 7.42 -11.18
N GLY A 36 -6.77 7.92 -10.86
CA GLY A 36 -5.76 8.28 -11.85
C GLY A 36 -5.21 7.06 -12.60
N MET A 37 -4.90 5.98 -11.88
CA MET A 37 -4.40 4.73 -12.48
C MET A 37 -5.42 4.05 -13.41
N SER A 38 -6.70 4.24 -13.16
CA SER A 38 -7.79 3.65 -13.93
C SER A 38 -7.90 4.18 -15.37
N THR A 39 -7.16 5.23 -15.72
CA THR A 39 -7.00 5.69 -17.11
C THR A 39 -6.42 4.57 -18.00
N SER A 40 -5.62 3.67 -17.44
CA SER A 40 -5.12 2.46 -18.10
C SER A 40 -5.78 1.22 -17.51
N PRO A 41 -6.67 0.54 -18.24
CA PRO A 41 -7.23 -0.73 -17.79
C PRO A 41 -6.17 -1.79 -17.49
N VAL A 42 -5.09 -1.83 -18.26
CA VAL A 42 -3.98 -2.77 -18.04
C VAL A 42 -3.33 -2.49 -16.68
N LEU A 43 -3.04 -1.22 -16.37
CA LEU A 43 -2.39 -0.84 -15.12
C LEU A 43 -3.27 -1.17 -13.91
N ILE A 44 -4.53 -0.74 -13.90
CA ILE A 44 -5.41 -0.95 -12.75
C ILE A 44 -5.74 -2.43 -12.52
N ASN A 45 -5.97 -3.20 -13.59
CA ASN A 45 -6.23 -4.63 -13.47
C ASN A 45 -4.98 -5.39 -12.99
N SER A 46 -3.79 -5.01 -13.42
CA SER A 46 -2.52 -5.58 -12.93
C SER A 46 -2.31 -5.29 -11.44
N LEU A 47 -2.58 -4.06 -11.01
CA LEU A 47 -2.50 -3.67 -9.60
C LEU A 47 -3.45 -4.49 -8.73
N VAL A 48 -4.72 -4.59 -9.11
CA VAL A 48 -5.73 -5.37 -8.37
C VAL A 48 -5.34 -6.85 -8.31
N GLY A 49 -4.84 -7.40 -9.41
CA GLY A 49 -4.36 -8.78 -9.46
C GLY A 49 -3.17 -9.02 -8.52
N LEU A 50 -2.19 -8.11 -8.51
CA LEU A 50 -1.05 -8.17 -7.61
C LEU A 50 -1.48 -8.05 -6.14
N PHE A 51 -2.32 -7.09 -5.81
CA PHE A 51 -2.85 -6.92 -4.45
C PHE A 51 -3.60 -8.16 -3.97
N GLY A 52 -4.45 -8.74 -4.81
CA GLY A 52 -5.16 -9.97 -4.47
C GLY A 52 -4.22 -11.14 -4.15
N LYS A 53 -3.10 -11.24 -4.86
CA LYS A 53 -2.07 -12.27 -4.58
C LYS A 53 -1.32 -11.97 -3.29
N VAL A 54 -0.93 -10.73 -3.04
CA VAL A 54 -0.22 -10.34 -1.82
C VAL A 54 -1.06 -10.55 -0.58
N HIS A 55 -2.32 -10.08 -0.59
CA HIS A 55 -3.23 -10.21 0.55
C HIS A 55 -3.76 -11.65 0.76
N GLY A 56 -3.67 -12.50 -0.26
CA GLY A 56 -3.97 -13.94 -0.16
C GLY A 56 -2.73 -14.82 0.07
N GLY A 57 -1.57 -14.22 0.32
CA GLY A 57 -0.30 -14.93 0.52
C GLY A 57 -0.12 -15.48 1.93
N SER A 58 1.13 -15.83 2.26
CA SER A 58 1.49 -16.44 3.56
C SER A 58 1.63 -15.43 4.70
N PHE A 59 1.71 -14.12 4.41
CA PHE A 59 1.75 -13.09 5.44
C PHE A 59 0.34 -12.75 5.94
N THR A 60 0.24 -12.47 7.24
CA THR A 60 -0.99 -11.91 7.81
C THR A 60 -1.20 -10.47 7.30
N GLU A 61 -2.43 -9.97 7.36
CA GLU A 61 -2.70 -8.57 6.99
C GLU A 61 -1.89 -7.57 7.81
N ALA A 62 -1.71 -7.83 9.11
CA ALA A 62 -0.84 -7.02 9.96
C ALA A 62 0.61 -6.98 9.42
N GLN A 63 1.16 -8.14 9.04
CA GLN A 63 2.50 -8.23 8.48
C GLN A 63 2.62 -7.48 7.14
N VAL A 64 1.60 -7.60 6.27
CA VAL A 64 1.54 -6.85 5.02
C VAL A 64 1.56 -5.34 5.30
N GLN A 65 0.78 -4.86 6.27
CA GLN A 65 0.76 -3.44 6.61
C GLN A 65 2.09 -2.94 7.22
N ILE A 66 2.82 -3.77 7.96
CA ILE A 66 4.17 -3.43 8.43
C ILE A 66 5.12 -3.17 7.25
N VAL A 67 5.11 -4.06 6.25
CA VAL A 67 5.93 -3.90 5.04
C VAL A 67 5.53 -2.63 4.29
N LEU A 68 4.25 -2.45 3.98
CA LEU A 68 3.75 -1.32 3.19
C LEU A 68 3.94 0.03 3.90
N LEU A 69 3.77 0.08 5.23
CA LEU A 69 4.05 1.31 6.00
C LEU A 69 5.55 1.63 5.99
N THR A 70 6.40 0.62 6.16
CA THR A 70 7.86 0.80 6.08
C THR A 70 8.28 1.30 4.69
N ASP A 71 7.72 0.72 3.63
CA ASP A 71 7.97 1.16 2.26
C ASP A 71 7.55 2.62 2.05
N ALA A 72 6.38 2.99 2.55
CA ALA A 72 5.86 4.35 2.45
C ALA A 72 6.77 5.37 3.15
N VAL A 73 7.23 5.05 4.36
CA VAL A 73 8.15 5.91 5.13
C VAL A 73 9.50 6.01 4.45
N THR A 74 10.07 4.90 4.02
CA THR A 74 11.39 4.85 3.38
C THR A 74 11.41 5.63 2.06
N ASN A 75 10.30 5.62 1.32
CA ASN A 75 10.13 6.38 0.08
C ASN A 75 9.61 7.82 0.30
N ALA A 76 9.46 8.27 1.54
CA ALA A 76 8.95 9.60 1.90
C ALA A 76 7.60 9.94 1.24
N SER A 77 6.71 8.95 1.09
CA SER A 77 5.38 9.12 0.51
C SER A 77 4.36 9.47 1.58
N SER A 78 4.13 10.75 1.82
CA SER A 78 3.23 11.24 2.89
C SER A 78 1.81 10.68 2.79
N TRP A 79 1.26 10.57 1.57
CA TRP A 79 -0.05 9.98 1.36
C TRP A 79 -0.09 8.50 1.76
N ALA A 80 0.89 7.72 1.30
CA ALA A 80 0.96 6.29 1.60
C ALA A 80 1.22 6.04 3.09
N VAL A 81 2.03 6.89 3.76
CA VAL A 81 2.24 6.84 5.22
C VAL A 81 0.92 7.02 5.95
N ALA A 82 0.10 8.02 5.60
CA ALA A 82 -1.20 8.24 6.23
C ALA A 82 -2.14 7.05 5.98
N PHE A 83 -2.21 6.58 4.75
CA PHE A 83 -3.07 5.47 4.34
C PHE A 83 -2.71 4.16 5.07
N HIS A 84 -1.46 3.74 5.01
CA HIS A 84 -1.02 2.50 5.65
C HIS A 84 -0.95 2.60 7.17
N THR A 85 -0.76 3.78 7.76
CA THR A 85 -0.95 4.01 9.20
C THR A 85 -2.38 3.64 9.62
N THR A 86 -3.38 4.14 8.89
CA THR A 86 -4.79 3.85 9.19
C THR A 86 -5.09 2.36 9.08
N LEU A 87 -4.60 1.71 8.02
CA LEU A 87 -4.80 0.27 7.83
C LEU A 87 -4.08 -0.57 8.88
N ALA A 88 -2.85 -0.20 9.26
CA ALA A 88 -2.08 -0.87 10.31
C ALA A 88 -2.82 -0.84 11.66
N LEU A 89 -3.33 0.33 12.05
CA LEU A 89 -4.13 0.48 13.27
C LEU A 89 -5.43 -0.34 13.23
N LYS A 90 -6.11 -0.40 12.07
CA LYS A 90 -7.29 -1.24 11.88
C LYS A 90 -6.98 -2.73 12.02
N GLN A 91 -5.77 -3.17 11.73
CA GLN A 91 -5.32 -4.55 11.93
C GLN A 91 -4.91 -4.85 13.38
N GLY A 92 -5.07 -3.89 14.29
CA GLY A 92 -4.77 -4.07 15.71
C GLY A 92 -3.28 -4.04 16.04
N ILE A 93 -2.44 -3.50 15.16
CA ILE A 93 -1.02 -3.29 15.47
C ILE A 93 -0.90 -2.23 16.57
N ASP A 94 -0.03 -2.48 17.55
CA ASP A 94 0.21 -1.54 18.65
C ASP A 94 0.53 -0.14 18.10
N PRO A 95 -0.20 0.90 18.52
CA PRO A 95 0.06 2.27 18.09
C PRO A 95 1.51 2.73 18.32
N ALA A 96 2.18 2.21 19.35
CA ALA A 96 3.59 2.52 19.61
C ALA A 96 4.51 1.93 18.53
N ASP A 97 4.20 0.74 18.02
CA ASP A 97 4.94 0.10 16.92
C ASP A 97 4.68 0.83 15.59
N VAL A 98 3.44 1.22 15.33
CA VAL A 98 3.10 2.04 14.15
C VAL A 98 3.85 3.38 14.19
N GLN A 99 3.88 4.04 15.35
CA GLN A 99 4.60 5.32 15.51
C GLN A 99 6.11 5.14 15.35
N ALA A 100 6.69 4.06 15.87
CA ALA A 100 8.11 3.75 15.68
C ALA A 100 8.48 3.68 14.19
N ILE A 101 7.69 2.94 13.39
CA ILE A 101 7.93 2.83 11.94
C ILE A 101 7.80 4.19 11.25
N ARG A 102 6.78 4.99 11.61
CA ARG A 102 6.60 6.35 11.06
C ARG A 102 7.78 7.28 11.33
N GLU A 103 8.48 7.06 12.44
CA GLU A 103 9.69 7.79 12.81
C GLU A 103 10.98 7.16 12.25
N GLY A 104 10.86 6.16 11.40
CA GLY A 104 12.00 5.46 10.79
C GLY A 104 12.72 4.50 11.74
N ARG A 105 12.12 4.23 12.91
CA ARG A 105 12.63 3.28 13.92
C ARG A 105 11.98 1.90 13.75
N LEU A 106 12.60 0.89 14.32
CA LEU A 106 12.05 -0.46 14.36
C LEU A 106 10.95 -0.58 15.42
N PRO A 107 9.87 -1.33 15.15
CA PRO A 107 8.86 -1.67 16.14
C PRO A 107 9.44 -2.60 17.22
N LYS A 108 8.73 -2.74 18.34
CA LYS A 108 9.16 -3.62 19.45
C LYS A 108 8.91 -5.10 19.17
N ASP A 109 7.83 -5.42 18.47
CA ASP A 109 7.57 -6.80 18.06
C ASP A 109 8.72 -7.29 17.17
N SER A 110 9.36 -8.39 17.57
CA SER A 110 10.57 -8.89 16.90
C SER A 110 10.33 -9.32 15.46
N LYS A 111 9.15 -9.88 15.16
CA LYS A 111 8.78 -10.31 13.82
C LYS A 111 8.49 -9.11 12.91
N PHE A 112 7.78 -8.13 13.44
CA PHE A 112 7.54 -6.87 12.74
C PHE A 112 8.85 -6.09 12.52
N ALA A 113 9.75 -6.08 13.51
CA ALA A 113 11.07 -5.47 13.37
C ALA A 113 11.89 -6.11 12.25
N ALA A 114 11.89 -7.44 12.16
CA ALA A 114 12.58 -8.16 11.08
C ALA A 114 11.99 -7.84 9.70
N LEU A 115 10.66 -7.81 9.57
CA LEU A 115 9.99 -7.44 8.33
C LEU A 115 10.27 -5.99 7.92
N SER A 116 10.17 -5.06 8.86
CA SER A 116 10.46 -3.65 8.62
C SER A 116 11.93 -3.43 8.22
N ALA A 117 12.87 -4.07 8.92
CA ALA A 117 14.28 -3.99 8.57
C ALA A 117 14.56 -4.54 7.16
N LEU A 118 13.95 -5.67 6.80
CA LEU A 118 14.08 -6.26 5.46
C LEU A 118 13.55 -5.31 4.38
N ALA A 119 12.32 -4.83 4.53
CA ALA A 119 11.67 -3.92 3.58
C ALA A 119 12.51 -2.65 3.36
N LYS A 120 12.91 -1.99 4.44
CA LYS A 120 13.80 -0.83 4.40
C LYS A 120 15.11 -1.11 3.66
N THR A 121 15.78 -2.20 4.02
CA THR A 121 17.06 -2.59 3.41
C THR A 121 16.92 -2.84 1.91
N MET A 122 15.86 -3.51 1.49
CA MET A 122 15.61 -3.79 0.07
C MET A 122 15.46 -2.51 -0.75
N ILE A 123 14.78 -1.51 -0.21
CA ILE A 123 14.61 -0.20 -0.86
C ILE A 123 15.94 0.56 -0.89
N GLU A 124 16.57 0.75 0.26
CA GLU A 124 17.80 1.54 0.38
C GLU A 124 18.96 0.94 -0.42
N LYS A 125 19.10 -0.37 -0.40
CA LYS A 125 20.15 -1.08 -1.15
C LYS A 125 19.73 -1.49 -2.57
N ARG A 126 18.50 -1.15 -2.99
CA ARG A 126 17.98 -1.52 -4.32
C ARG A 126 18.13 -3.01 -4.62
N GLY A 127 17.86 -3.86 -3.62
CA GLY A 127 17.98 -5.31 -3.73
C GLY A 127 19.42 -5.86 -3.68
N ARG A 128 20.44 -5.04 -3.45
CA ARG A 128 21.82 -5.51 -3.33
C ARG A 128 22.12 -6.01 -1.91
N ASN A 129 22.77 -7.17 -1.80
CA ASN A 129 23.16 -7.81 -0.53
C ASN A 129 24.55 -7.39 -0.05
N THR A 130 24.89 -6.13 -0.17
CA THR A 130 26.20 -5.64 0.30
C THR A 130 26.05 -4.55 1.32
#